data_dd1fbcfce363ac9a877a3063ca4476f1
#
_entry.id   dd1fbcfce363ac9a877a3063ca4476f1
#
_cell.length_a   1.000
_cell.length_b   1.000
_cell.length_c   1.000
_cell.angle_alpha   90.00
_cell.angle_beta   90.00
_cell.angle_gamma   90.00
#
_symmetry.space_group_name_H-M   'P 1'
#
loop_
_entity.id
_entity.type
_entity.pdbx_description
1 polymer ?
#
loop_
_entity_poly.entity_id
_entity_poly.type
_entity_poly.pdbx_seq_one_letter_code
_entity_poly.pdbx_strand_id
1 'polypeptide(L)'
;MKKKYISLLLSVLLVGGFTSCSDWLDVEQNIEKDADEMFDTYDGFKGALTGCYSDLAKTDLYGTRMTMSNVDALASLWYMEGSIDYRDNIQENYYLRVHDYSQTMSQDVFQTIYSNLYNAVLETNMIIKAFHEGKGVSIADAASRAVVEGEAYGLRAFLHLDILRLFGQVPVNATLQVSLPYSEITSYDENLTYYTFDEYVAKLKADIEQAKTLLKDNDPVALYTYAELNELGDEVLVDDDFMTFRQYRMNYWAVRALEARMYMYLGDKTRAHDIAMEVINATTTDGDPVVTLSSNLDYGQATNRRYMSPSECLFSLYYDDLYEISYPLLCGVPTSVTTLSSVNRQNNLTLSTSWKTDLFLGCDPNDIRSRFMWSDTRDSQSNVYPTISKYYVSENSTSGVIPLLRLSEMYLIAIEGASTLDEVNTLYSTYMASKEVSRTDYFKSMNEVITELSKEYRREFFAEGQMFYYYKRNNTRNLWSNESMAMDEGLYIIPNPDRDF
;
A
#
# COMPACT_ATOMS: atom_id res chain seq x y z
N MET A 1 32.19 4.48 -71.32
CA MET A 1 30.82 4.07 -70.98
C MET A 1 30.62 3.65 -69.51
N LYS A 2 31.60 3.18 -68.78
CA LYS A 2 31.44 2.72 -67.38
C LYS A 2 31.20 3.84 -66.33
N LYS A 3 31.57 5.07 -66.55
CA LYS A 3 31.37 6.20 -65.60
C LYS A 3 29.95 6.78 -65.61
N LYS A 4 29.16 6.60 -66.66
CA LYS A 4 27.78 7.10 -66.72
C LYS A 4 26.75 6.23 -65.97
N TYR A 5 27.05 4.96 -65.84
CA TYR A 5 26.17 4.03 -65.12
C TYR A 5 26.35 4.09 -63.57
N ILE A 6 27.54 4.49 -63.10
CA ILE A 6 27.81 4.66 -61.69
C ILE A 6 27.10 5.92 -61.15
N SER A 7 26.99 6.98 -61.95
CA SER A 7 26.27 8.19 -61.56
C SER A 7 24.75 7.99 -61.53
N LEU A 8 24.20 7.08 -62.37
CA LEU A 8 22.81 6.75 -62.39
C LEU A 8 22.44 5.82 -61.22
N LEU A 9 23.31 4.91 -60.81
CA LEU A 9 23.12 4.04 -59.65
C LEU A 9 23.18 4.83 -58.32
N LEU A 10 24.00 5.85 -58.24
CA LEU A 10 24.12 6.68 -57.03
C LEU A 10 22.92 7.63 -56.88
N SER A 11 22.31 8.07 -57.97
CA SER A 11 21.09 8.91 -57.92
C SER A 11 19.82 8.10 -57.56
N VAL A 12 19.76 6.81 -57.87
CA VAL A 12 18.63 5.93 -57.48
C VAL A 12 18.72 5.52 -55.98
N LEU A 13 19.94 5.43 -55.42
CA LEU A 13 20.15 5.17 -54.00
C LEU A 13 19.83 6.38 -53.10
N LEU A 14 19.87 7.61 -53.64
CA LEU A 14 19.55 8.84 -52.89
C LEU A 14 18.03 9.18 -52.86
N VAL A 15 17.22 8.56 -53.71
CA VAL A 15 15.76 8.79 -53.75
C VAL A 15 15.02 7.72 -52.94
N GLY A 16 15.64 6.59 -52.62
CA GLY A 16 15.05 5.51 -51.78
C GLY A 16 15.20 5.69 -50.25
N GLY A 17 15.79 6.77 -49.78
CA GLY A 17 16.14 6.96 -48.36
C GLY A 17 15.22 7.87 -47.54
N PHE A 18 14.08 8.34 -48.08
CA PHE A 18 13.23 9.28 -47.36
C PHE A 18 11.79 8.75 -47.07
N THR A 19 11.60 7.45 -47.07
CA THR A 19 10.28 6.87 -46.72
C THR A 19 10.31 6.05 -45.43
N SER A 20 11.17 6.42 -44.46
CA SER A 20 11.26 5.67 -43.22
C SER A 20 11.33 6.57 -41.98
N CYS A 21 10.37 7.47 -41.82
CA CYS A 21 10.19 8.22 -40.57
C CYS A 21 8.72 8.60 -40.27
N SER A 22 7.72 8.06 -41.02
CA SER A 22 6.31 8.34 -40.69
C SER A 22 5.68 7.31 -39.76
N ASP A 23 6.16 6.07 -39.78
CA ASP A 23 5.56 5.01 -38.98
C ASP A 23 5.83 5.13 -37.45
N TRP A 24 6.88 5.86 -37.06
CA TRP A 24 7.17 6.07 -35.63
C TRP A 24 6.29 7.18 -35.03
N LEU A 25 5.88 8.16 -35.81
CA LEU A 25 4.91 9.18 -35.38
C LEU A 25 3.46 8.65 -35.39
N ASP A 26 3.15 7.68 -36.23
CA ASP A 26 1.83 7.06 -36.26
C ASP A 26 1.55 6.14 -35.07
N VAL A 27 2.58 5.61 -34.40
CA VAL A 27 2.43 4.76 -33.21
C VAL A 27 1.91 5.57 -32.01
N GLU A 28 2.42 6.79 -31.79
CA GLU A 28 1.93 7.64 -30.68
C GLU A 28 0.48 8.10 -30.91
N GLN A 29 0.12 8.46 -32.12
CA GLN A 29 -1.28 8.83 -32.47
C GLN A 29 -2.26 7.67 -32.36
N ASN A 30 -1.82 6.44 -32.59
CA ASN A 30 -2.66 5.26 -32.42
C ASN A 30 -2.88 4.93 -30.95
N ILE A 31 -1.88 5.07 -30.08
CA ILE A 31 -2.00 4.83 -28.65
C ILE A 31 -2.94 5.84 -27.99
N GLU A 32 -2.83 7.13 -28.31
CA GLU A 32 -3.75 8.16 -27.80
C GLU A 32 -5.18 7.94 -28.33
N LYS A 33 -5.34 7.55 -29.58
CA LYS A 33 -6.65 7.28 -30.18
C LYS A 33 -7.30 6.04 -29.58
N ASP A 34 -6.52 4.98 -29.33
CA ASP A 34 -6.99 3.77 -28.67
C ASP A 34 -7.40 4.05 -27.21
N ALA A 35 -6.66 4.91 -26.50
CA ALA A 35 -7.00 5.33 -25.14
C ALA A 35 -8.30 6.17 -25.11
N ASP A 36 -8.52 7.05 -26.11
CA ASP A 36 -9.75 7.83 -26.20
C ASP A 36 -10.97 6.96 -26.51
N GLU A 37 -10.84 5.94 -27.37
CA GLU A 37 -11.90 5.01 -27.69
C GLU A 37 -12.25 4.06 -26.53
N MET A 38 -11.30 3.78 -25.63
CA MET A 38 -11.51 2.92 -24.45
C MET A 38 -12.66 3.42 -23.58
N PHE A 39 -12.77 4.71 -23.34
CA PHE A 39 -13.80 5.30 -22.48
C PHE A 39 -15.16 5.54 -23.18
N ASP A 40 -15.34 5.05 -24.39
CA ASP A 40 -16.63 5.10 -25.08
C ASP A 40 -17.61 4.01 -24.61
N THR A 41 -17.14 3.08 -23.77
CA THR A 41 -17.95 1.99 -23.22
C THR A 41 -17.74 1.83 -21.71
N TYR A 42 -18.73 1.25 -21.03
CA TYR A 42 -18.61 0.90 -19.61
C TYR A 42 -17.49 -0.13 -19.37
N ASP A 43 -17.37 -1.12 -20.25
CA ASP A 43 -16.31 -2.13 -20.14
C ASP A 43 -14.91 -1.51 -20.23
N GLY A 44 -14.76 -0.45 -21.01
CA GLY A 44 -13.52 0.31 -21.05
C GLY A 44 -13.17 0.98 -19.72
N PHE A 45 -14.15 1.62 -19.06
CA PHE A 45 -13.96 2.17 -17.70
C PHE A 45 -13.61 1.08 -16.69
N LYS A 46 -14.31 -0.07 -16.72
CA LYS A 46 -14.00 -1.23 -15.88
C LYS A 46 -12.57 -1.73 -16.11
N GLY A 47 -12.19 -1.84 -17.39
CA GLY A 47 -10.84 -2.25 -17.78
C GLY A 47 -9.75 -1.30 -17.27
N ALA A 48 -9.96 0.01 -17.41
CA ALA A 48 -9.03 1.03 -16.91
C ALA A 48 -8.83 0.95 -15.39
N LEU A 49 -9.91 0.89 -14.61
CA LEU A 49 -9.81 0.72 -13.15
C LEU A 49 -9.15 -0.59 -12.76
N THR A 50 -9.47 -1.70 -13.43
CA THR A 50 -8.84 -2.99 -13.19
C THR A 50 -7.34 -2.93 -13.48
N GLY A 51 -6.94 -2.23 -14.54
CA GLY A 51 -5.54 -1.94 -14.86
C GLY A 51 -4.83 -1.24 -13.71
N CYS A 52 -5.39 -0.14 -13.19
CA CYS A 52 -4.84 0.57 -12.04
C CYS A 52 -4.60 -0.39 -10.85
N TYR A 53 -5.60 -1.18 -10.45
CA TYR A 53 -5.44 -2.12 -9.33
C TYR A 53 -4.38 -3.19 -9.60
N SER A 54 -4.30 -3.70 -10.83
CA SER A 54 -3.29 -4.68 -11.23
C SER A 54 -1.87 -4.10 -11.17
N ASP A 55 -1.70 -2.86 -11.63
CA ASP A 55 -0.40 -2.18 -11.60
C ASP A 55 0.05 -1.85 -10.18
N LEU A 56 -0.87 -1.48 -9.30
CA LEU A 56 -0.59 -1.30 -7.87
C LEU A 56 -0.11 -2.60 -7.20
N ALA A 57 -0.63 -3.75 -7.59
CA ALA A 57 -0.30 -5.05 -7.00
C ALA A 57 1.09 -5.60 -7.40
N LYS A 58 1.76 -4.99 -8.39
CA LYS A 58 3.09 -5.43 -8.84
C LYS A 58 4.15 -5.36 -7.75
N THR A 59 5.17 -6.20 -7.88
CA THR A 59 6.29 -6.30 -6.92
C THR A 59 7.03 -4.98 -6.73
N ASP A 60 7.14 -4.19 -7.79
CA ASP A 60 7.83 -2.90 -7.77
C ASP A 60 7.05 -1.79 -7.05
N LEU A 61 5.84 -2.08 -6.56
CA LEU A 61 5.02 -1.16 -5.80
C LEU A 61 4.48 -1.83 -4.52
N TYR A 62 3.16 -2.03 -4.38
CA TYR A 62 2.57 -2.59 -3.16
C TYR A 62 2.74 -4.11 -3.04
N GLY A 63 3.07 -4.82 -4.12
CA GLY A 63 3.34 -6.25 -4.07
C GLY A 63 4.50 -6.61 -3.15
N THR A 64 5.56 -5.77 -3.09
CA THR A 64 6.67 -5.95 -2.13
C THR A 64 7.26 -4.64 -1.59
N ARG A 65 7.63 -3.66 -2.45
CA ARG A 65 8.45 -2.51 -2.06
C ARG A 65 7.80 -1.62 -1.02
N MET A 66 6.52 -1.30 -1.22
CA MET A 66 5.76 -0.41 -0.35
C MET A 66 5.18 -1.09 0.90
N THR A 67 5.25 -2.42 0.97
CA THR A 67 4.68 -3.24 2.05
C THR A 67 5.76 -4.04 2.78
N MET A 68 6.17 -5.18 2.20
CA MET A 68 6.97 -6.19 2.90
C MET A 68 8.45 -5.84 3.03
N SER A 69 9.02 -5.01 2.14
CA SER A 69 10.47 -4.90 2.02
C SER A 69 11.02 -3.49 2.25
N ASN A 70 11.03 -2.64 1.22
CA ASN A 70 11.86 -1.42 1.25
C ASN A 70 11.36 -0.38 2.27
N VAL A 71 10.04 -0.16 2.38
CA VAL A 71 9.51 0.81 3.36
C VAL A 71 9.68 0.30 4.80
N ASP A 72 9.58 -1.00 5.04
CA ASP A 72 9.89 -1.59 6.34
C ASP A 72 11.41 -1.55 6.64
N ALA A 73 12.26 -1.64 5.62
CA ALA A 73 13.70 -1.43 5.79
C ALA A 73 14.02 0.02 6.20
N LEU A 74 13.34 1.03 5.61
CA LEU A 74 13.43 2.43 6.05
C LEU A 74 13.00 2.61 7.52
N ALA A 75 12.06 1.80 8.00
CA ALA A 75 11.68 1.76 9.42
C ALA A 75 12.65 0.95 10.29
N SER A 76 13.73 0.43 9.73
CA SER A 76 14.72 -0.45 10.40
C SER A 76 14.11 -1.72 10.99
N LEU A 77 13.04 -2.28 10.41
CA LEU A 77 12.38 -3.46 10.96
C LEU A 77 13.13 -4.76 10.67
N TRP A 78 13.82 -4.87 9.55
CA TRP A 78 14.51 -6.11 9.16
C TRP A 78 15.89 -6.21 9.77
N TYR A 79 16.22 -7.40 10.28
CA TYR A 79 17.55 -7.69 10.84
C TYR A 79 18.56 -7.93 9.73
N MET A 80 19.69 -7.24 9.80
CA MET A 80 20.80 -7.40 8.89
C MET A 80 22.10 -7.41 9.70
N GLU A 81 22.80 -8.54 9.70
CA GLU A 81 24.00 -8.76 10.49
C GLU A 81 25.26 -8.34 9.73
N GLY A 82 26.09 -7.54 10.37
CA GLY A 82 27.48 -7.31 9.93
C GLY A 82 27.66 -6.45 8.69
N SER A 83 28.83 -6.56 8.08
CA SER A 83 29.18 -5.91 6.84
C SER A 83 28.50 -6.62 5.66
N ILE A 84 27.98 -5.83 4.74
CA ILE A 84 27.35 -6.32 3.52
C ILE A 84 28.35 -7.15 2.71
N ASP A 85 28.01 -8.39 2.38
CA ASP A 85 28.64 -9.07 1.26
C ASP A 85 27.99 -8.56 -0.04
N TYR A 86 28.78 -8.08 -0.98
CA TYR A 86 28.30 -7.61 -2.30
C TYR A 86 27.52 -8.64 -3.12
N ARG A 87 27.30 -9.83 -2.57
CA ARG A 87 26.53 -10.93 -3.18
C ARG A 87 25.12 -11.06 -2.62
N ASP A 88 24.74 -10.19 -1.66
CA ASP A 88 23.43 -10.28 -1.00
C ASP A 88 22.34 -9.66 -1.87
N ASN A 89 21.30 -10.42 -2.21
CA ASN A 89 20.18 -9.97 -3.03
C ASN A 89 19.25 -8.98 -2.29
N ILE A 90 19.49 -8.73 -1.00
CA ILE A 90 18.76 -7.75 -0.18
C ILE A 90 19.63 -6.54 0.19
N GLN A 91 20.73 -6.32 -0.51
CA GLN A 91 21.69 -5.25 -0.23
C GLN A 91 21.05 -3.86 -0.26
N GLU A 92 20.06 -3.64 -1.12
CA GLU A 92 19.28 -2.40 -1.16
C GLU A 92 18.63 -2.10 0.19
N ASN A 93 18.04 -3.12 0.85
CA ASN A 93 17.38 -2.97 2.14
C ASN A 93 18.36 -2.62 3.28
N TYR A 94 19.62 -3.02 3.16
CA TYR A 94 20.64 -2.59 4.10
C TYR A 94 20.90 -1.07 4.00
N TYR A 95 21.09 -0.54 2.80
CA TYR A 95 21.33 0.89 2.62
C TYR A 95 20.12 1.73 3.04
N LEU A 96 18.91 1.26 2.75
CA LEU A 96 17.68 1.90 3.23
C LEU A 96 17.60 1.91 4.76
N ARG A 97 17.94 0.78 5.41
CA ARG A 97 17.92 0.63 6.86
C ARG A 97 18.92 1.58 7.55
N VAL A 98 20.08 1.80 6.96
CA VAL A 98 21.07 2.75 7.51
C VAL A 98 20.91 4.17 6.97
N HIS A 99 19.84 4.43 6.20
CA HIS A 99 19.49 5.72 5.60
C HIS A 99 20.61 6.32 4.75
N ASP A 100 21.39 5.46 4.07
CA ASP A 100 22.41 5.90 3.10
C ASP A 100 21.77 6.08 1.72
N TYR A 101 21.17 7.25 1.52
CA TYR A 101 20.48 7.60 0.28
C TYR A 101 21.42 8.01 -0.85
N SER A 102 22.73 8.09 -0.58
CA SER A 102 23.76 8.36 -1.59
C SER A 102 24.08 7.14 -2.46
N GLN A 103 23.70 5.96 -2.02
CA GLN A 103 23.95 4.71 -2.74
C GLN A 103 23.03 4.57 -3.95
N THR A 104 23.59 4.15 -5.08
CA THR A 104 22.80 3.93 -6.31
C THR A 104 21.63 2.98 -6.08
N MET A 105 21.80 1.92 -5.28
CA MET A 105 20.71 0.98 -4.96
C MET A 105 19.55 1.65 -4.23
N SER A 106 19.82 2.57 -3.29
CA SER A 106 18.75 3.35 -2.63
C SER A 106 18.05 4.27 -3.64
N GLN A 107 18.83 4.93 -4.51
CA GLN A 107 18.29 5.81 -5.54
C GLN A 107 17.42 5.05 -6.55
N ASP A 108 17.86 3.87 -6.99
CA ASP A 108 17.08 2.99 -7.89
C ASP A 108 15.75 2.55 -7.27
N VAL A 109 15.74 2.24 -5.96
CA VAL A 109 14.50 1.94 -5.23
C VAL A 109 13.56 3.14 -5.22
N PHE A 110 14.05 4.32 -4.89
CA PHE A 110 13.24 5.53 -4.85
C PHE A 110 12.72 5.92 -6.23
N GLN A 111 13.57 5.83 -7.25
CA GLN A 111 13.16 6.07 -8.64
C GLN A 111 12.04 5.10 -9.06
N THR A 112 12.19 3.82 -8.76
CA THR A 112 11.20 2.80 -9.10
C THR A 112 9.86 3.07 -8.41
N ILE A 113 9.87 3.33 -7.10
CA ILE A 113 8.65 3.63 -6.35
C ILE A 113 7.99 4.92 -6.84
N TYR A 114 8.78 5.99 -7.01
CA TYR A 114 8.29 7.30 -7.45
C TYR A 114 7.64 7.21 -8.83
N SER A 115 8.34 6.63 -9.80
CA SER A 115 7.81 6.48 -11.15
C SER A 115 6.54 5.65 -11.21
N ASN A 116 6.48 4.51 -10.49
CA ASN A 116 5.29 3.67 -10.49
C ASN A 116 4.10 4.33 -9.80
N LEU A 117 4.32 5.10 -8.70
CA LEU A 117 3.25 5.88 -8.07
C LEU A 117 2.68 6.93 -9.02
N TYR A 118 3.53 7.71 -9.71
CA TYR A 118 3.05 8.72 -10.65
C TYR A 118 2.46 8.14 -11.93
N ASN A 119 2.90 6.97 -12.39
CA ASN A 119 2.24 6.25 -13.48
C ASN A 119 0.81 5.85 -13.07
N ALA A 120 0.63 5.29 -11.88
CA ALA A 120 -0.70 4.97 -11.38
C ALA A 120 -1.59 6.22 -11.18
N VAL A 121 -1.01 7.35 -10.76
CA VAL A 121 -1.71 8.65 -10.72
C VAL A 121 -2.16 9.06 -12.13
N LEU A 122 -1.30 8.94 -13.13
CA LEU A 122 -1.64 9.25 -14.53
C LEU A 122 -2.83 8.41 -15.02
N GLU A 123 -2.86 7.11 -14.72
CA GLU A 123 -3.97 6.23 -15.07
C GLU A 123 -5.29 6.70 -14.44
N THR A 124 -5.27 7.06 -13.15
CA THR A 124 -6.47 7.62 -12.49
C THR A 124 -6.89 8.96 -13.09
N ASN A 125 -5.94 9.82 -13.48
CA ASN A 125 -6.20 11.11 -14.14
C ASN A 125 -6.90 10.90 -15.49
N MET A 126 -6.52 9.89 -16.26
CA MET A 126 -7.17 9.59 -17.54
C MET A 126 -8.64 9.19 -17.36
N ILE A 127 -8.94 8.39 -16.33
CA ILE A 127 -10.33 8.04 -15.99
C ILE A 127 -11.11 9.31 -15.61
N ILE A 128 -10.58 10.13 -14.73
CA ILE A 128 -11.22 11.39 -14.28
C ILE A 128 -11.43 12.35 -15.45
N LYS A 129 -10.44 12.50 -16.34
CA LYS A 129 -10.55 13.29 -17.57
C LYS A 129 -11.72 12.82 -18.43
N ALA A 130 -11.87 11.51 -18.64
CA ALA A 130 -12.97 10.96 -19.45
C ALA A 130 -14.35 11.32 -18.86
N PHE A 131 -14.49 11.36 -17.52
CA PHE A 131 -15.72 11.88 -16.90
C PHE A 131 -15.93 13.37 -17.15
N HIS A 132 -14.88 14.20 -17.03
CA HIS A 132 -14.96 15.64 -17.31
C HIS A 132 -15.30 15.93 -18.77
N GLU A 133 -14.91 15.09 -19.71
CA GLU A 133 -15.25 15.15 -21.14
C GLU A 133 -16.65 14.63 -21.45
N GLY A 134 -17.37 14.14 -20.44
CA GLY A 134 -18.75 13.65 -20.57
C GLY A 134 -18.87 12.20 -21.06
N LYS A 135 -17.77 11.46 -21.20
CA LYS A 135 -17.77 10.05 -21.63
C LYS A 135 -18.42 9.11 -20.60
N GLY A 136 -18.54 9.53 -19.34
CA GLY A 136 -19.24 8.78 -18.30
C GLY A 136 -20.71 8.43 -18.63
N VAL A 137 -21.33 9.08 -19.63
CA VAL A 137 -22.69 8.73 -20.11
C VAL A 137 -22.76 7.33 -20.73
N SER A 138 -21.65 6.74 -21.11
CA SER A 138 -21.55 5.35 -21.55
C SER A 138 -21.91 4.35 -20.45
N ILE A 139 -21.81 4.76 -19.18
CA ILE A 139 -22.25 4.01 -18.02
C ILE A 139 -23.72 4.38 -17.77
N ALA A 140 -24.63 3.49 -18.16
CA ALA A 140 -26.06 3.77 -18.15
C ALA A 140 -26.63 3.93 -16.73
N ASP A 141 -26.19 3.07 -15.80
CA ASP A 141 -26.58 3.16 -14.40
C ASP A 141 -25.88 4.32 -13.70
N ALA A 142 -26.65 5.17 -13.03
CA ALA A 142 -26.13 6.36 -12.37
C ALA A 142 -25.28 6.06 -11.11
N ALA A 143 -25.65 5.01 -10.37
CA ALA A 143 -24.89 4.59 -9.21
C ALA A 143 -23.54 3.99 -9.61
N SER A 144 -23.53 3.08 -10.60
CA SER A 144 -22.29 2.53 -11.16
C SER A 144 -21.37 3.61 -11.71
N ARG A 145 -21.95 4.63 -12.37
CA ARG A 145 -21.20 5.78 -12.87
C ARG A 145 -20.52 6.55 -11.74
N ALA A 146 -21.26 6.85 -10.68
CA ALA A 146 -20.74 7.56 -9.52
C ALA A 146 -19.67 6.73 -8.78
N VAL A 147 -19.85 5.40 -8.69
CA VAL A 147 -18.86 4.51 -8.07
C VAL A 147 -17.56 4.50 -8.86
N VAL A 148 -17.60 4.34 -10.18
CA VAL A 148 -16.39 4.32 -11.03
C VAL A 148 -15.62 5.64 -10.93
N GLU A 149 -16.31 6.78 -10.99
CA GLU A 149 -15.70 8.10 -10.85
C GLU A 149 -15.14 8.29 -9.42
N GLY A 150 -15.90 7.91 -8.41
CA GLY A 150 -15.50 7.99 -7.01
C GLY A 150 -14.27 7.14 -6.67
N GLU A 151 -14.16 5.94 -7.25
CA GLU A 151 -12.98 5.10 -7.11
C GLU A 151 -11.73 5.76 -7.71
N ALA A 152 -11.84 6.38 -8.89
CA ALA A 152 -10.71 7.05 -9.52
C ALA A 152 -10.17 8.21 -8.65
N TYR A 153 -11.06 9.06 -8.10
CA TYR A 153 -10.66 10.10 -7.15
C TYR A 153 -10.07 9.53 -5.86
N GLY A 154 -10.67 8.48 -5.31
CA GLY A 154 -10.19 7.81 -4.11
C GLY A 154 -8.81 7.19 -4.29
N LEU A 155 -8.55 6.52 -5.43
CA LEU A 155 -7.24 5.98 -5.78
C LEU A 155 -6.20 7.09 -5.96
N ARG A 156 -6.53 8.18 -6.68
CA ARG A 156 -5.64 9.32 -6.84
C ARG A 156 -5.25 9.91 -5.47
N ALA A 157 -6.21 10.09 -4.58
CA ALA A 157 -5.96 10.55 -3.23
C ALA A 157 -5.09 9.59 -2.41
N PHE A 158 -5.32 8.28 -2.52
CA PHE A 158 -4.52 7.25 -1.84
C PHE A 158 -3.06 7.32 -2.29
N LEU A 159 -2.82 7.37 -3.59
CA LEU A 159 -1.48 7.46 -4.17
C LEU A 159 -0.77 8.75 -3.76
N HIS A 160 -1.45 9.88 -3.85
CA HIS A 160 -0.88 11.17 -3.44
C HIS A 160 -0.62 11.24 -1.93
N LEU A 161 -1.42 10.58 -1.08
CA LEU A 161 -1.09 10.49 0.34
C LEU A 161 0.19 9.70 0.56
N ASP A 162 0.41 8.60 -0.17
CA ASP A 162 1.63 7.80 -0.04
C ASP A 162 2.86 8.53 -0.60
N ILE A 163 2.73 9.24 -1.70
CA ILE A 163 3.77 10.16 -2.21
C ILE A 163 4.13 11.19 -1.14
N LEU A 164 3.14 11.85 -0.53
CA LEU A 164 3.35 12.85 0.52
C LEU A 164 4.04 12.23 1.74
N ARG A 165 3.59 11.05 2.17
CA ARG A 165 4.15 10.36 3.34
C ARG A 165 5.58 9.88 3.11
N LEU A 166 5.92 9.47 1.90
CA LEU A 166 7.26 8.97 1.58
C LEU A 166 8.22 10.12 1.26
N PHE A 167 7.91 10.95 0.28
CA PHE A 167 8.81 11.97 -0.28
C PHE A 167 8.64 13.37 0.33
N GLY A 168 7.52 13.65 1.00
CA GLY A 168 7.26 14.94 1.61
C GLY A 168 8.06 15.19 2.90
N GLN A 169 7.90 16.35 3.46
CA GLN A 169 8.45 16.73 4.76
C GLN A 169 7.77 16.00 5.94
N VAL A 170 8.32 16.12 7.15
CA VAL A 170 7.57 15.74 8.36
C VAL A 170 6.32 16.63 8.47
N PRO A 171 5.16 16.06 8.84
CA PRO A 171 3.89 16.80 8.69
C PRO A 171 3.66 17.86 9.77
N VAL A 172 4.30 17.74 10.92
CA VAL A 172 4.07 18.61 12.08
C VAL A 172 5.37 19.25 12.52
N ASN A 173 5.35 20.56 12.70
CA ASN A 173 6.51 21.36 13.15
C ASN A 173 7.75 21.19 12.24
N ALA A 174 7.56 21.04 10.94
CA ALA A 174 8.64 20.92 9.98
C ALA A 174 9.53 22.17 9.95
N THR A 175 10.83 21.96 10.00
CA THR A 175 11.85 23.00 9.79
C THR A 175 12.40 22.98 8.37
N LEU A 176 12.31 21.83 7.70
CA LEU A 176 12.63 21.64 6.29
C LEU A 176 11.34 21.58 5.47
N GLN A 177 11.32 22.31 4.36
CA GLN A 177 10.15 22.39 3.48
C GLN A 177 10.40 21.62 2.19
N VAL A 178 9.42 20.83 1.77
CA VAL A 178 9.45 20.05 0.54
C VAL A 178 8.25 20.40 -0.32
N SER A 179 8.49 20.77 -1.58
CA SER A 179 7.44 20.90 -2.58
C SER A 179 7.38 19.64 -3.43
N LEU A 180 6.16 19.13 -3.65
CA LEU A 180 5.88 17.94 -4.45
C LEU A 180 4.87 18.25 -5.55
N PRO A 181 4.90 17.55 -6.68
CA PRO A 181 3.86 17.67 -7.69
C PRO A 181 2.59 16.93 -7.25
N TYR A 182 1.46 17.66 -7.12
CA TYR A 182 0.15 17.03 -7.13
C TYR A 182 -0.27 16.88 -8.58
N SER A 183 -0.05 15.69 -9.14
CA SER A 183 -0.20 15.47 -10.56
C SER A 183 -1.68 15.29 -10.96
N GLU A 184 -2.11 16.14 -11.89
CA GLU A 184 -3.40 16.07 -12.58
C GLU A 184 -3.20 15.95 -14.09
N ILE A 185 -1.95 15.74 -14.55
CA ILE A 185 -1.62 15.58 -15.96
C ILE A 185 -2.20 14.28 -16.51
N THR A 186 -2.46 14.26 -17.79
CA THR A 186 -3.03 13.12 -18.52
C THR A 186 -2.15 12.61 -19.66
N SER A 187 -0.99 13.23 -19.83
CA SER A 187 0.06 12.85 -20.79
C SER A 187 1.44 13.10 -20.20
N TYR A 188 2.43 12.29 -20.58
CA TYR A 188 3.83 12.47 -20.18
C TYR A 188 4.48 13.76 -20.74
N ASP A 189 3.88 14.36 -21.76
CA ASP A 189 4.37 15.62 -22.36
C ASP A 189 3.98 16.86 -21.55
N GLU A 190 3.09 16.72 -20.57
CA GLU A 190 2.68 17.82 -19.71
C GLU A 190 3.69 18.07 -18.60
N ASN A 191 3.89 19.34 -18.23
CA ASN A 191 4.79 19.70 -17.15
C ASN A 191 4.13 19.54 -15.78
N LEU A 192 4.81 18.89 -14.87
CA LEU A 192 4.38 18.78 -13.47
C LEU A 192 4.45 20.13 -12.75
N THR A 193 3.38 20.47 -12.03
CA THR A 193 3.34 21.65 -11.16
C THR A 193 3.65 21.24 -9.73
N TYR A 194 4.64 21.86 -9.12
CA TYR A 194 5.04 21.63 -7.74
C TYR A 194 4.30 22.56 -6.79
N TYR A 195 3.77 21.98 -5.73
CA TYR A 195 2.99 22.66 -4.71
C TYR A 195 3.72 22.66 -3.37
N THR A 196 3.51 23.69 -2.57
CA THR A 196 3.87 23.70 -1.15
C THR A 196 3.10 22.61 -0.41
N PHE A 197 3.56 22.24 0.79
CA PHE A 197 2.90 21.21 1.60
C PHE A 197 1.40 21.53 1.81
N ASP A 198 1.05 22.77 2.15
CA ASP A 198 -0.33 23.16 2.42
C ASP A 198 -1.21 23.13 1.17
N GLU A 199 -0.69 23.58 0.02
CA GLU A 199 -1.39 23.51 -1.26
C GLU A 199 -1.60 22.07 -1.71
N TYR A 200 -0.59 21.22 -1.54
CA TYR A 200 -0.68 19.78 -1.83
C TYR A 200 -1.76 19.10 -0.98
N VAL A 201 -1.74 19.36 0.34
CA VAL A 201 -2.75 18.85 1.27
C VAL A 201 -4.16 19.37 0.95
N ALA A 202 -4.30 20.59 0.47
CA ALA A 202 -5.60 21.12 0.05
C ALA A 202 -6.17 20.34 -1.15
N LYS A 203 -5.33 20.02 -2.15
CA LYS A 203 -5.73 19.20 -3.30
C LYS A 203 -6.08 17.77 -2.89
N LEU A 204 -5.27 17.15 -2.03
CA LEU A 204 -5.53 15.83 -1.47
C LEU A 204 -6.89 15.76 -0.76
N LYS A 205 -7.21 16.76 0.06
CA LYS A 205 -8.51 16.86 0.72
C LYS A 205 -9.66 17.03 -0.25
N ALA A 206 -9.46 17.76 -1.34
CA ALA A 206 -10.47 17.93 -2.38
C ALA A 206 -10.80 16.60 -3.09
N ASP A 207 -9.81 15.81 -3.42
CA ASP A 207 -10.02 14.48 -4.03
C ASP A 207 -10.74 13.52 -3.07
N ILE A 208 -10.35 13.49 -1.79
CA ILE A 208 -11.04 12.69 -0.77
C ILE A 208 -12.52 13.10 -0.65
N GLU A 209 -12.80 14.42 -0.62
CA GLU A 209 -14.17 14.92 -0.52
C GLU A 209 -15.00 14.57 -1.77
N GLN A 210 -14.39 14.65 -2.95
CA GLN A 210 -15.03 14.25 -4.21
C GLN A 210 -15.37 12.77 -4.23
N ALA A 211 -14.40 11.92 -3.91
CA ALA A 211 -14.58 10.47 -3.79
C ALA A 211 -15.70 10.12 -2.80
N LYS A 212 -15.64 10.72 -1.61
CA LYS A 212 -16.63 10.53 -0.54
C LYS A 212 -18.05 10.91 -1.00
N THR A 213 -18.19 12.05 -1.68
CA THR A 213 -19.48 12.54 -2.18
C THR A 213 -20.08 11.60 -3.23
N LEU A 214 -19.24 11.08 -4.14
CA LEU A 214 -19.68 10.18 -5.20
C LEU A 214 -20.05 8.79 -4.67
N LEU A 215 -19.30 8.27 -3.70
CA LEU A 215 -19.46 6.90 -3.21
C LEU A 215 -20.56 6.76 -2.13
N LYS A 216 -20.79 7.77 -1.31
CA LYS A 216 -21.58 7.69 -0.06
C LYS A 216 -22.93 6.98 -0.22
N ASP A 217 -23.70 7.36 -1.24
CA ASP A 217 -25.07 6.88 -1.44
C ASP A 217 -25.18 5.94 -2.66
N ASN A 218 -24.07 5.64 -3.32
CA ASN A 218 -24.02 4.88 -4.55
C ASN A 218 -23.25 3.56 -4.43
N ASP A 219 -22.32 3.47 -3.47
CA ASP A 219 -21.51 2.27 -3.28
C ASP A 219 -22.33 1.17 -2.57
N PRO A 220 -22.36 -0.07 -3.07
CA PRO A 220 -23.08 -1.18 -2.43
C PRO A 220 -22.74 -1.42 -0.95
N VAL A 221 -21.54 -1.03 -0.50
CA VAL A 221 -21.15 -1.14 0.93
C VAL A 221 -21.98 -0.26 1.88
N ALA A 222 -22.82 0.63 1.35
CA ALA A 222 -23.81 1.37 2.13
C ALA A 222 -25.04 0.49 2.51
N LEU A 223 -25.28 -0.58 1.76
CA LEU A 223 -26.45 -1.46 1.91
C LEU A 223 -26.07 -2.85 2.44
N TYR A 224 -24.93 -3.36 2.02
CA TYR A 224 -24.49 -4.75 2.23
C TYR A 224 -23.14 -4.81 2.95
N THR A 225 -22.93 -5.90 3.68
CA THR A 225 -21.63 -6.24 4.24
C THR A 225 -20.64 -6.71 3.17
N TYR A 226 -19.36 -6.68 3.44
CA TYR A 226 -18.36 -7.25 2.52
C TYR A 226 -18.57 -8.76 2.32
N ALA A 227 -19.04 -9.48 3.34
CA ALA A 227 -19.30 -10.91 3.21
C ALA A 227 -20.43 -11.17 2.20
N GLU A 228 -21.50 -10.43 2.27
CA GLU A 228 -22.64 -10.52 1.34
C GLU A 228 -22.22 -10.13 -0.09
N LEU A 229 -21.36 -9.12 -0.26
CA LEU A 229 -20.84 -8.70 -1.57
C LEU A 229 -19.78 -9.66 -2.15
N ASN A 230 -19.40 -10.71 -1.41
CA ASN A 230 -18.49 -11.76 -1.88
C ASN A 230 -19.20 -13.02 -2.33
N GLU A 231 -20.53 -13.09 -2.18
CA GLU A 231 -21.32 -14.20 -2.68
C GLU A 231 -21.33 -14.24 -4.20
N LEU A 232 -21.37 -15.44 -4.76
CA LEU A 232 -21.29 -15.70 -6.20
C LEU A 232 -22.50 -16.51 -6.70
N GLY A 233 -22.80 -16.42 -7.97
CA GLY A 233 -23.86 -17.18 -8.61
C GLY A 233 -25.24 -16.62 -8.29
N ASP A 234 -26.21 -17.48 -7.94
CA ASP A 234 -27.60 -17.09 -7.70
C ASP A 234 -27.82 -16.30 -6.39
N GLU A 235 -26.77 -16.19 -5.56
CA GLU A 235 -26.80 -15.48 -4.28
C GLU A 235 -26.23 -14.05 -4.37
N VAL A 236 -25.79 -13.61 -5.56
CA VAL A 236 -25.30 -12.25 -5.79
C VAL A 236 -26.42 -11.23 -5.58
N LEU A 237 -26.15 -10.23 -4.73
CA LEU A 237 -27.14 -9.21 -4.33
C LEU A 237 -27.15 -7.96 -5.24
N VAL A 238 -26.20 -7.85 -6.16
CA VAL A 238 -26.05 -6.72 -7.08
C VAL A 238 -26.10 -7.20 -8.53
N ASP A 239 -26.72 -6.43 -9.39
CA ASP A 239 -26.93 -6.81 -10.81
C ASP A 239 -25.62 -6.77 -11.64
N ASP A 240 -24.63 -6.02 -11.19
CA ASP A 240 -23.33 -5.86 -11.85
C ASP A 240 -22.23 -6.52 -11.03
N ASP A 241 -21.65 -7.60 -11.53
CA ASP A 241 -20.55 -8.33 -10.89
C ASP A 241 -19.33 -7.44 -10.59
N PHE A 242 -19.16 -6.34 -11.33
CA PHE A 242 -18.12 -5.37 -11.07
C PHE A 242 -18.29 -4.64 -9.73
N MET A 243 -19.50 -4.66 -9.17
CA MET A 243 -19.82 -4.08 -7.86
C MET A 243 -19.69 -5.07 -6.70
N THR A 244 -19.21 -6.29 -6.97
CA THR A 244 -18.85 -7.29 -5.93
C THR A 244 -17.44 -7.09 -5.41
N PHE A 245 -17.03 -7.86 -4.39
CA PHE A 245 -15.67 -7.88 -3.83
C PHE A 245 -15.12 -6.48 -3.48
N ARG A 246 -15.96 -5.65 -2.88
CA ARG A 246 -15.66 -4.23 -2.63
C ARG A 246 -14.45 -3.99 -1.73
N GLN A 247 -14.02 -4.95 -0.90
CA GLN A 247 -12.79 -4.86 -0.10
C GLN A 247 -11.50 -4.87 -0.93
N TYR A 248 -11.57 -5.26 -2.21
CA TYR A 248 -10.44 -5.18 -3.15
C TYR A 248 -10.45 -3.90 -3.98
N ARG A 249 -11.31 -2.94 -3.62
CA ARG A 249 -11.50 -1.72 -4.38
C ARG A 249 -11.61 -0.52 -3.45
N MET A 250 -11.36 0.67 -4.00
CA MET A 250 -11.50 1.94 -3.27
C MET A 250 -12.98 2.27 -3.07
N ASN A 251 -13.59 1.63 -2.08
CA ASN A 251 -15.00 1.79 -1.70
C ASN A 251 -15.20 2.97 -0.73
N TYR A 252 -16.46 3.28 -0.37
CA TYR A 252 -16.78 4.39 0.52
C TYR A 252 -16.04 4.32 1.87
N TRP A 253 -16.03 3.14 2.53
CA TRP A 253 -15.38 2.98 3.83
C TRP A 253 -13.84 2.99 3.73
N ALA A 254 -13.30 2.57 2.58
CA ALA A 254 -11.88 2.74 2.27
C ALA A 254 -11.50 4.22 2.17
N VAL A 255 -12.32 5.05 1.52
CA VAL A 255 -12.11 6.50 1.45
C VAL A 255 -12.20 7.14 2.83
N ARG A 256 -13.14 6.71 3.69
CA ARG A 256 -13.23 7.20 5.08
C ARG A 256 -11.99 6.79 5.90
N ALA A 257 -11.52 5.57 5.75
CA ALA A 257 -10.29 5.12 6.40
C ALA A 257 -9.05 5.89 5.91
N LEU A 258 -8.98 6.17 4.61
CA LEU A 258 -7.95 7.02 4.02
C LEU A 258 -7.98 8.45 4.61
N GLU A 259 -9.17 9.01 4.79
CA GLU A 259 -9.36 10.31 5.41
C GLU A 259 -8.88 10.32 6.87
N ALA A 260 -9.20 9.29 7.65
CA ALA A 260 -8.72 9.12 9.02
C ALA A 260 -7.18 9.02 9.07
N ARG A 261 -6.58 8.20 8.20
CA ARG A 261 -5.12 8.06 8.04
C ARG A 261 -4.46 9.39 7.70
N MET A 262 -5.04 10.15 6.76
CA MET A 262 -4.54 11.46 6.37
C MET A 262 -4.55 12.44 7.56
N TYR A 263 -5.67 12.58 8.28
CA TYR A 263 -5.75 13.49 9.43
C TYR A 263 -4.81 13.06 10.55
N MET A 264 -4.67 11.75 10.80
CA MET A 264 -3.70 11.24 11.77
C MET A 264 -2.27 11.58 11.35
N TYR A 265 -1.92 11.44 10.07
CA TYR A 265 -0.61 11.81 9.55
C TYR A 265 -0.35 13.31 9.69
N LEU A 266 -1.34 14.15 9.42
CA LEU A 266 -1.26 15.61 9.54
C LEU A 266 -1.28 16.11 10.99
N GLY A 267 -1.46 15.24 11.99
CA GLY A 267 -1.48 15.58 13.41
C GLY A 267 -2.84 16.06 13.95
N ASP A 268 -3.89 16.06 13.14
CA ASP A 268 -5.27 16.35 13.60
C ASP A 268 -5.90 15.08 14.18
N LYS A 269 -5.42 14.70 15.38
CA LYS A 269 -5.82 13.46 16.06
C LYS A 269 -7.31 13.41 16.40
N THR A 270 -7.93 14.55 16.65
CA THR A 270 -9.36 14.61 16.97
C THR A 270 -10.21 14.23 15.77
N ARG A 271 -9.95 14.83 14.60
CA ARG A 271 -10.67 14.43 13.39
C ARG A 271 -10.38 13.02 12.98
N ALA A 272 -9.12 12.60 13.07
CA ALA A 272 -8.74 11.22 12.77
C ALA A 272 -9.50 10.22 13.63
N HIS A 273 -9.63 10.49 14.94
CA HIS A 273 -10.40 9.69 15.88
C HIS A 273 -11.88 9.62 15.49
N ASP A 274 -12.52 10.77 15.28
CA ASP A 274 -13.95 10.82 14.98
C ASP A 274 -14.29 10.04 13.71
N ILE A 275 -13.47 10.18 12.66
CA ILE A 275 -13.63 9.45 11.39
C ILE A 275 -13.35 7.95 11.58
N ALA A 276 -12.30 7.60 12.33
CA ALA A 276 -12.00 6.19 12.61
C ALA A 276 -13.16 5.52 13.38
N MET A 277 -13.77 6.24 14.33
CA MET A 277 -14.96 5.74 15.05
C MET A 277 -16.19 5.57 14.15
N GLU A 278 -16.37 6.43 13.13
CA GLU A 278 -17.41 6.22 12.11
C GLU A 278 -17.19 4.90 11.35
N VAL A 279 -15.92 4.63 10.94
CA VAL A 279 -15.58 3.38 10.24
C VAL A 279 -15.74 2.15 11.13
N ILE A 280 -15.31 2.23 12.39
CA ILE A 280 -15.43 1.14 13.38
C ILE A 280 -16.91 0.78 13.62
N ASN A 281 -17.77 1.78 13.64
CA ASN A 281 -19.21 1.63 13.91
C ASN A 281 -20.05 1.53 12.62
N ALA A 282 -19.41 1.36 11.45
CA ALA A 282 -20.11 1.25 10.19
C ALA A 282 -21.05 0.03 10.17
N THR A 283 -22.32 0.28 9.87
CA THR A 283 -23.34 -0.77 9.74
C THR A 283 -24.08 -0.61 8.43
N THR A 284 -24.59 -1.72 7.91
CA THR A 284 -25.55 -1.75 6.80
C THR A 284 -26.89 -1.15 7.25
N THR A 285 -27.83 -1.01 6.32
CA THR A 285 -29.21 -0.59 6.61
C THR A 285 -29.94 -1.53 7.56
N ASP A 286 -29.56 -2.81 7.59
CA ASP A 286 -30.14 -3.82 8.48
C ASP A 286 -29.48 -3.85 9.86
N GLY A 287 -28.42 -3.07 10.05
CA GLY A 287 -27.70 -2.90 11.30
C GLY A 287 -26.52 -3.88 11.49
N ASP A 288 -26.17 -4.65 10.48
CA ASP A 288 -25.03 -5.56 10.52
C ASP A 288 -23.71 -4.79 10.32
N PRO A 289 -22.62 -5.13 11.02
CA PRO A 289 -21.33 -4.50 10.81
C PRO A 289 -20.84 -4.71 9.37
N VAL A 290 -20.50 -3.62 8.67
CA VAL A 290 -19.96 -3.70 7.29
C VAL A 290 -18.64 -4.47 7.26
N VAL A 291 -17.80 -4.26 8.26
CA VAL A 291 -16.47 -4.85 8.41
C VAL A 291 -16.25 -5.24 9.87
N THR A 292 -15.55 -6.34 10.10
CA THR A 292 -15.24 -6.84 11.45
C THR A 292 -13.76 -7.09 11.62
N LEU A 293 -13.25 -6.93 12.85
CA LEU A 293 -11.89 -7.36 13.16
C LEU A 293 -11.76 -8.87 12.93
N SER A 294 -10.61 -9.27 12.42
CA SER A 294 -10.29 -10.69 12.22
C SER A 294 -10.33 -11.43 13.56
N SER A 295 -10.99 -12.58 13.57
CA SER A 295 -11.08 -13.48 14.72
C SER A 295 -10.19 -14.70 14.53
N ASN A 296 -10.08 -15.53 15.57
CA ASN A 296 -9.40 -16.81 15.48
C ASN A 296 -9.97 -17.73 14.38
N LEU A 297 -11.28 -17.61 14.10
CA LEU A 297 -11.94 -18.37 13.04
C LEU A 297 -11.45 -17.95 11.65
N ASP A 298 -11.18 -16.67 11.46
CA ASP A 298 -10.67 -16.12 10.20
C ASP A 298 -9.22 -16.54 9.92
N TYR A 299 -8.43 -16.68 11.00
CA TYR A 299 -7.03 -17.17 10.86
C TYR A 299 -6.95 -18.66 10.51
N GLY A 300 -8.07 -19.36 10.57
CA GLY A 300 -8.21 -20.73 10.09
C GLY A 300 -7.48 -21.78 10.92
N GLN A 301 -7.63 -23.04 10.52
CA GLN A 301 -6.96 -24.17 11.14
C GLN A 301 -5.49 -24.24 10.72
N ALA A 302 -4.67 -24.97 11.47
CA ALA A 302 -3.22 -25.05 11.32
C ALA A 302 -2.68 -25.30 9.90
N THR A 303 -3.51 -25.85 9.01
CA THR A 303 -3.18 -26.16 7.61
C THR A 303 -3.60 -25.06 6.60
N ASN A 304 -4.44 -24.09 7.02
CA ASN A 304 -4.99 -23.05 6.14
C ASN A 304 -5.02 -21.68 6.86
N ARG A 305 -3.99 -21.35 7.62
CA ARG A 305 -3.94 -20.09 8.37
C ARG A 305 -3.85 -18.91 7.43
N ARG A 306 -4.77 -17.95 7.61
CA ARG A 306 -4.81 -16.68 6.88
C ARG A 306 -4.58 -15.55 7.87
N TYR A 307 -3.34 -15.12 8.05
CA TYR A 307 -3.02 -14.00 8.95
C TYR A 307 -3.42 -12.63 8.37
N MET A 308 -3.80 -12.60 7.11
CA MET A 308 -4.41 -11.43 6.47
C MET A 308 -5.84 -11.81 6.08
N SER A 309 -6.77 -11.65 7.03
CA SER A 309 -8.18 -11.93 6.77
C SER A 309 -8.81 -10.83 5.90
N PRO A 310 -9.45 -11.18 4.79
CA PRO A 310 -10.19 -10.21 3.98
C PRO A 310 -11.33 -9.51 4.74
N SER A 311 -11.87 -10.13 5.81
CA SER A 311 -12.96 -9.56 6.63
C SER A 311 -12.57 -8.26 7.33
N GLU A 312 -11.29 -8.06 7.61
CA GLU A 312 -10.75 -6.86 8.25
C GLU A 312 -10.31 -5.79 7.24
N CYS A 313 -10.14 -6.15 5.97
CA CYS A 313 -9.64 -5.24 4.95
C CYS A 313 -10.73 -4.28 4.49
N LEU A 314 -10.48 -2.98 4.64
CA LEU A 314 -11.29 -1.89 4.07
C LEU A 314 -10.89 -1.63 2.61
N PHE A 315 -9.59 -1.72 2.34
CA PHE A 315 -9.01 -1.71 1.01
C PHE A 315 -7.80 -2.64 0.96
N SER A 316 -7.78 -3.53 -0.01
CA SER A 316 -6.67 -4.42 -0.28
C SER A 316 -6.50 -4.62 -1.79
N LEU A 317 -5.37 -5.13 -2.20
CA LEU A 317 -5.14 -5.59 -3.57
C LEU A 317 -5.17 -7.13 -3.59
N TYR A 318 -5.45 -7.67 -4.75
CA TYR A 318 -5.37 -9.10 -4.99
C TYR A 318 -4.28 -9.40 -6.00
N TYR A 319 -3.39 -10.34 -5.67
CA TYR A 319 -2.33 -10.80 -6.54
C TYR A 319 -2.20 -12.32 -6.47
N ASP A 320 -2.50 -13.00 -7.56
CA ASP A 320 -2.58 -14.46 -7.63
C ASP A 320 -1.26 -15.15 -7.20
N ASP A 321 -0.14 -14.60 -7.66
CA ASP A 321 1.19 -15.16 -7.42
C ASP A 321 1.84 -14.63 -6.13
N LEU A 322 1.07 -14.07 -5.19
CA LEU A 322 1.61 -13.50 -3.96
C LEU A 322 2.43 -14.50 -3.14
N TYR A 323 2.05 -15.78 -3.17
CA TYR A 323 2.79 -16.84 -2.52
C TYR A 323 4.20 -17.01 -3.11
N GLU A 324 4.31 -17.05 -4.43
CA GLU A 324 5.58 -17.23 -5.15
C GLU A 324 6.59 -16.11 -4.87
N ILE A 325 6.09 -14.93 -4.49
CA ILE A 325 6.90 -13.75 -4.18
C ILE A 325 7.18 -13.67 -2.68
N SER A 326 6.14 -13.76 -1.85
CA SER A 326 6.26 -13.52 -0.41
C SER A 326 6.96 -14.67 0.32
N TYR A 327 6.74 -15.90 -0.10
CA TYR A 327 7.32 -17.06 0.56
C TYR A 327 8.85 -17.10 0.46
N PRO A 328 9.48 -16.98 -0.73
CA PRO A 328 10.93 -16.88 -0.84
C PRO A 328 11.50 -15.67 -0.10
N LEU A 329 10.78 -14.53 -0.08
CA LEU A 329 11.26 -13.31 0.55
C LEU A 329 11.21 -13.38 2.08
N LEU A 330 10.13 -13.90 2.66
CA LEU A 330 9.84 -13.81 4.10
C LEU A 330 10.05 -15.13 4.86
N CYS A 331 9.84 -16.28 4.23
CA CYS A 331 9.81 -17.59 4.90
C CYS A 331 11.01 -18.51 4.56
N GLY A 332 11.78 -18.17 3.56
CA GLY A 332 12.89 -18.98 3.08
C GLY A 332 12.52 -19.91 1.92
N VAL A 333 13.52 -20.41 1.22
CA VAL A 333 13.31 -21.29 0.07
C VAL A 333 13.25 -22.76 0.52
N PRO A 334 12.25 -23.56 0.09
CA PRO A 334 12.24 -24.98 0.35
C PRO A 334 13.49 -25.66 -0.26
N THR A 335 14.27 -26.35 0.55
CA THR A 335 15.49 -27.02 0.07
C THR A 335 15.23 -28.37 -0.57
N SER A 336 14.07 -28.97 -0.35
CA SER A 336 13.53 -30.15 -1.04
C SER A 336 12.10 -30.45 -0.59
N VAL A 337 11.38 -31.28 -1.33
CA VAL A 337 9.98 -31.70 -1.07
C VAL A 337 9.78 -32.40 0.30
N THR A 338 10.84 -32.69 1.01
CA THR A 338 10.81 -33.41 2.31
C THR A 338 11.53 -32.70 3.45
N THR A 339 12.09 -31.50 3.25
CA THR A 339 12.87 -30.81 4.28
C THR A 339 12.32 -29.41 4.56
N LEU A 340 12.36 -29.05 5.84
CA LEU A 340 12.08 -27.71 6.34
C LEU A 340 12.77 -26.65 5.47
N SER A 341 12.06 -25.56 5.19
CA SER A 341 12.62 -24.38 4.54
C SER A 341 13.89 -23.93 5.26
N SER A 342 14.96 -23.68 4.51
CA SER A 342 16.18 -23.09 5.05
C SER A 342 16.21 -21.61 4.71
N VAL A 343 16.48 -20.77 5.72
CA VAL A 343 16.75 -19.35 5.53
C VAL A 343 18.09 -19.20 4.82
N ASN A 344 18.09 -18.48 3.73
CA ASN A 344 19.29 -17.90 3.16
C ASN A 344 19.31 -16.39 3.50
N ARG A 345 20.19 -15.97 4.41
CA ARG A 345 20.32 -14.58 4.83
C ARG A 345 20.56 -13.59 3.68
N GLN A 346 21.06 -14.08 2.56
CA GLN A 346 21.33 -13.28 1.37
C GLN A 346 20.06 -12.98 0.56
N ASN A 347 18.97 -13.70 0.83
CA ASN A 347 17.74 -13.62 0.02
C ASN A 347 16.49 -13.38 0.86
N ASN A 348 16.56 -13.53 2.20
CA ASN A 348 15.39 -13.52 3.05
C ASN A 348 15.40 -12.35 4.04
N LEU A 349 14.25 -11.70 4.17
CA LEU A 349 13.99 -10.72 5.21
C LEU A 349 13.61 -11.47 6.51
N THR A 350 14.40 -11.30 7.56
CA THR A 350 14.25 -12.04 8.81
C THR A 350 14.44 -11.14 10.03
N LEU A 351 14.17 -11.68 11.21
CA LEU A 351 14.59 -11.08 12.49
C LEU A 351 15.72 -11.90 13.14
N SER A 352 16.40 -11.29 14.11
CA SER A 352 17.14 -12.05 15.10
C SER A 352 16.20 -12.56 16.20
N THR A 353 16.60 -13.62 16.89
CA THR A 353 15.82 -14.16 18.02
C THR A 353 15.64 -13.11 19.13
N SER A 354 16.66 -12.29 19.40
CA SER A 354 16.56 -11.21 20.39
C SER A 354 15.55 -10.14 19.97
N TRP A 355 15.50 -9.76 18.72
CA TRP A 355 14.53 -8.78 18.22
C TRP A 355 13.09 -9.29 18.24
N LYS A 356 12.87 -10.55 17.88
CA LYS A 356 11.55 -11.20 18.04
C LYS A 356 11.10 -11.18 19.51
N THR A 357 12.03 -11.51 20.42
CA THR A 357 11.74 -11.47 21.86
C THR A 357 11.39 -10.07 22.33
N ASP A 358 12.12 -9.05 21.89
CA ASP A 358 11.85 -7.65 22.25
C ASP A 358 10.54 -7.13 21.63
N LEU A 359 10.24 -7.52 20.39
CA LEU A 359 8.98 -7.16 19.70
C LEU A 359 7.74 -7.54 20.53
N PHE A 360 7.78 -8.71 21.18
CA PHE A 360 6.69 -9.23 22.00
C PHE A 360 6.94 -9.14 23.50
N LEU A 361 7.94 -8.37 23.91
CA LEU A 361 8.23 -8.19 25.34
C LEU A 361 7.05 -7.51 26.05
N GLY A 362 6.52 -8.19 27.07
CA GLY A 362 5.37 -7.72 27.84
C GLY A 362 4.01 -8.00 27.22
N CYS A 363 3.96 -8.66 26.04
CA CYS A 363 2.70 -9.12 25.45
C CYS A 363 2.11 -10.29 26.24
N ASP A 364 0.78 -10.45 26.12
CA ASP A 364 0.09 -11.64 26.62
C ASP A 364 0.59 -12.88 25.84
N PRO A 365 0.87 -14.00 26.54
CA PRO A 365 1.27 -15.24 25.87
C PRO A 365 0.23 -15.83 24.90
N ASN A 366 -1.01 -15.40 25.01
CA ASN A 366 -2.09 -15.85 24.13
C ASN A 366 -2.16 -15.04 22.83
N ASP A 367 -1.45 -13.92 22.72
CA ASP A 367 -1.47 -13.11 21.49
C ASP A 367 -1.12 -13.95 20.27
N ILE A 368 -2.09 -14.10 19.37
CA ILE A 368 -1.98 -14.97 18.18
C ILE A 368 -0.84 -14.54 17.25
N ARG A 369 -0.49 -13.26 17.21
CA ARG A 369 0.60 -12.75 16.38
C ARG A 369 1.94 -13.31 16.85
N SER A 370 2.16 -13.31 18.17
CA SER A 370 3.37 -13.90 18.77
C SER A 370 3.43 -15.41 18.57
N ARG A 371 2.28 -16.09 18.65
CA ARG A 371 2.19 -17.55 18.65
C ARG A 371 2.27 -18.17 17.26
N PHE A 372 1.72 -17.50 16.25
CA PHE A 372 1.44 -18.12 14.97
C PHE A 372 1.97 -17.39 13.75
N MET A 373 2.17 -16.06 13.83
CA MET A 373 2.68 -15.31 12.68
C MET A 373 4.19 -15.45 12.48
N TRP A 374 4.91 -15.94 13.48
CA TRP A 374 6.36 -16.08 13.43
C TRP A 374 6.78 -17.52 13.58
N SER A 375 7.65 -17.98 12.70
CA SER A 375 8.23 -19.30 12.73
C SER A 375 9.75 -19.20 12.90
N ASP A 376 10.34 -20.14 13.64
CA ASP A 376 11.79 -20.23 13.80
C ASP A 376 12.35 -21.12 12.66
N THR A 377 12.97 -20.48 11.68
CA THR A 377 13.59 -21.14 10.54
C THR A 377 15.11 -21.19 10.74
N ARG A 378 15.78 -22.18 10.17
CA ARG A 378 17.22 -22.38 10.33
C ARG A 378 17.96 -22.16 9.03
N ASP A 379 19.16 -21.58 9.12
CA ASP A 379 20.11 -21.56 8.01
C ASP A 379 20.85 -22.91 7.85
N SER A 380 21.70 -23.00 6.86
CA SER A 380 22.53 -24.18 6.59
C SER A 380 23.55 -24.50 7.71
N GLN A 381 23.81 -23.54 8.60
CA GLN A 381 24.68 -23.65 9.76
C GLN A 381 23.91 -23.92 11.07
N SER A 382 22.60 -24.14 10.97
CA SER A 382 21.67 -24.36 12.09
C SER A 382 21.42 -23.13 12.98
N ASN A 383 21.82 -21.92 12.56
CA ASN A 383 21.42 -20.71 13.26
C ASN A 383 19.92 -20.47 13.09
N VAL A 384 19.28 -19.95 14.13
CA VAL A 384 17.82 -19.72 14.14
C VAL A 384 17.51 -18.27 13.75
N TYR A 385 16.64 -18.11 12.76
CA TYR A 385 16.11 -16.81 12.33
C TYR A 385 14.59 -16.85 12.37
N PRO A 386 13.96 -15.99 13.15
CA PRO A 386 12.52 -15.79 13.09
C PRO A 386 12.11 -15.24 11.72
N THR A 387 11.17 -15.92 11.08
CA THR A 387 10.55 -15.56 9.81
C THR A 387 9.08 -15.28 10.01
N ILE A 388 8.52 -14.32 9.26
CA ILE A 388 7.11 -13.95 9.37
C ILE A 388 6.28 -14.69 8.30
N SER A 389 5.19 -15.32 8.74
CA SER A 389 4.27 -16.07 7.88
C SER A 389 2.99 -15.30 7.54
N LYS A 390 3.03 -13.98 7.60
CA LYS A 390 1.85 -13.12 7.47
C LYS A 390 1.12 -13.28 6.13
N TYR A 391 1.88 -13.43 5.05
CA TYR A 391 1.38 -13.62 3.68
C TYR A 391 1.39 -15.10 3.25
N TYR A 392 1.87 -15.97 4.16
CA TYR A 392 1.96 -17.39 3.88
C TYR A 392 0.58 -18.02 3.96
N VAL A 393 0.18 -18.59 2.84
CA VAL A 393 -0.88 -19.58 2.73
C VAL A 393 -0.28 -20.74 1.98
N SER A 394 -0.71 -21.97 2.15
CA SER A 394 -0.10 -23.10 1.47
C SER A 394 -0.15 -22.92 -0.05
N GLU A 395 0.78 -23.59 -0.75
CA GLU A 395 0.90 -23.67 -2.21
C GLU A 395 -0.43 -23.93 -2.98
N ASN A 396 -1.48 -24.37 -2.26
CA ASN A 396 -2.82 -24.65 -2.79
C ASN A 396 -3.88 -23.68 -2.29
N SER A 397 -3.51 -22.53 -1.75
CA SER A 397 -4.44 -21.57 -1.15
C SER A 397 -4.40 -20.25 -1.90
N THR A 398 -5.59 -19.77 -2.24
CA THR A 398 -5.86 -18.58 -3.06
C THR A 398 -5.86 -17.26 -2.27
N SER A 399 -5.03 -17.11 -1.24
CA SER A 399 -4.99 -15.84 -0.52
C SER A 399 -3.94 -14.90 -1.09
N GLY A 400 -4.26 -14.26 -2.20
CA GLY A 400 -3.45 -13.21 -2.81
C GLY A 400 -3.70 -11.81 -2.22
N VAL A 401 -4.05 -11.70 -0.93
CA VAL A 401 -4.45 -10.44 -0.30
C VAL A 401 -3.24 -9.60 0.12
N ILE A 402 -3.14 -8.39 -0.41
CA ILE A 402 -2.19 -7.36 0.02
C ILE A 402 -2.99 -6.27 0.73
N PRO A 403 -2.95 -6.19 2.07
CA PRO A 403 -3.74 -5.21 2.82
C PRO A 403 -3.14 -3.81 2.66
N LEU A 404 -3.99 -2.82 2.45
CA LEU A 404 -3.59 -1.42 2.34
C LEU A 404 -4.26 -0.54 3.40
N LEU A 405 -5.55 -0.77 3.69
CA LEU A 405 -6.32 -0.13 4.76
C LEU A 405 -7.08 -1.21 5.51
N ARG A 406 -6.93 -1.28 6.83
CA ARG A 406 -7.54 -2.31 7.66
C ARG A 406 -8.25 -1.72 8.88
N LEU A 407 -9.26 -2.42 9.37
CA LEU A 407 -10.00 -2.02 10.57
C LEU A 407 -9.11 -1.92 11.81
N SER A 408 -8.09 -2.78 11.94
CA SER A 408 -7.08 -2.68 13.00
C SER A 408 -6.39 -1.31 13.04
N GLU A 409 -6.12 -0.69 11.88
CA GLU A 409 -5.58 0.68 11.82
C GLU A 409 -6.57 1.69 12.38
N MET A 410 -7.85 1.56 12.05
CA MET A 410 -8.88 2.46 12.58
C MET A 410 -8.97 2.38 14.10
N TYR A 411 -8.88 1.19 14.68
CA TYR A 411 -8.80 1.04 16.15
C TYR A 411 -7.56 1.75 16.71
N LEU A 412 -6.39 1.58 16.11
CA LEU A 412 -5.17 2.23 16.61
C LEU A 412 -5.22 3.75 16.45
N ILE A 413 -5.79 4.26 15.37
CA ILE A 413 -6.06 5.70 15.16
C ILE A 413 -7.03 6.22 16.22
N ALA A 414 -8.14 5.52 16.46
CA ALA A 414 -9.12 5.91 17.46
C ALA A 414 -8.53 5.91 18.87
N ILE A 415 -7.74 4.90 19.23
CA ILE A 415 -7.04 4.82 20.52
C ILE A 415 -6.05 5.99 20.68
N GLU A 416 -5.27 6.32 19.64
CA GLU A 416 -4.29 7.40 19.69
C GLU A 416 -4.95 8.79 19.79
N GLY A 417 -6.14 8.96 19.22
CA GLY A 417 -6.91 10.21 19.26
C GLY A 417 -7.88 10.32 20.44
N ALA A 418 -8.11 9.24 21.18
CA ALA A 418 -9.04 9.22 22.30
C ALA A 418 -8.65 10.20 23.41
N SER A 419 -9.65 10.81 24.01
CA SER A 419 -9.45 11.88 25.01
C SER A 419 -9.44 11.38 26.45
N THR A 420 -9.93 10.18 26.70
CA THR A 420 -10.04 9.61 28.07
C THR A 420 -9.40 8.22 28.14
N LEU A 421 -8.88 7.89 29.33
CA LEU A 421 -8.28 6.59 29.57
C LEU A 421 -9.30 5.43 29.51
N ASP A 422 -10.53 5.69 29.92
CA ASP A 422 -11.62 4.70 29.87
C ASP A 422 -11.97 4.33 28.42
N GLU A 423 -12.04 5.31 27.53
CA GLU A 423 -12.24 5.11 26.10
C GLU A 423 -11.09 4.32 25.48
N VAL A 424 -9.84 4.71 25.78
CA VAL A 424 -8.64 3.98 25.35
C VAL A 424 -8.71 2.51 25.79
N ASN A 425 -8.97 2.24 27.05
CA ASN A 425 -9.03 0.87 27.56
C ASN A 425 -10.17 0.07 26.92
N THR A 426 -11.29 0.69 26.65
CA THR A 426 -12.44 0.05 25.97
C THR A 426 -12.08 -0.34 24.54
N LEU A 427 -11.56 0.60 23.75
CA LEU A 427 -11.15 0.37 22.35
C LEU A 427 -10.01 -0.65 22.27
N TYR A 428 -9.00 -0.51 23.12
CA TYR A 428 -7.87 -1.42 23.13
C TYR A 428 -8.26 -2.83 23.58
N SER A 429 -9.20 -2.97 24.50
CA SER A 429 -9.74 -4.27 24.91
C SER A 429 -10.46 -4.98 23.76
N THR A 430 -11.27 -4.24 23.02
CA THR A 430 -11.98 -4.77 21.82
C THR A 430 -10.99 -5.20 20.75
N TYR A 431 -10.02 -4.35 20.45
CA TYR A 431 -8.95 -4.64 19.49
C TYR A 431 -8.13 -5.88 19.91
N MET A 432 -7.71 -5.97 21.17
CA MET A 432 -6.93 -7.10 21.67
C MET A 432 -7.73 -8.40 21.78
N ALA A 433 -9.05 -8.33 21.95
CA ALA A 433 -9.90 -9.52 21.90
C ALA A 433 -9.81 -10.22 20.53
N SER A 434 -9.66 -9.47 19.43
CA SER A 434 -9.42 -10.04 18.09
C SER A 434 -8.05 -10.74 17.98
N LYS A 435 -7.13 -10.47 18.88
CA LYS A 435 -5.81 -11.12 18.98
C LYS A 435 -5.79 -12.24 20.04
N GLU A 436 -6.95 -12.71 20.48
CA GLU A 436 -7.16 -13.74 21.54
C GLU A 436 -6.67 -13.32 22.93
N VAL A 437 -6.55 -12.04 23.19
CA VAL A 437 -6.20 -11.50 24.50
C VAL A 437 -7.42 -10.90 25.16
N SER A 438 -7.87 -11.51 26.24
CA SER A 438 -9.07 -11.06 26.99
C SER A 438 -8.64 -10.35 28.27
N ARG A 439 -8.57 -9.02 28.21
CA ARG A 439 -8.21 -8.15 29.32
C ARG A 439 -8.94 -6.81 29.17
N THR A 440 -9.17 -6.08 30.25
CA THR A 440 -9.92 -4.81 30.25
C THR A 440 -9.18 -3.62 30.83
N ASP A 441 -8.10 -3.85 31.57
CA ASP A 441 -7.33 -2.82 32.27
C ASP A 441 -5.89 -2.78 31.76
N TYR A 442 -5.69 -2.29 30.54
CA TYR A 442 -4.37 -2.26 29.93
C TYR A 442 -3.51 -1.10 30.42
N PHE A 443 -4.10 0.06 30.59
CA PHE A 443 -3.38 1.30 30.85
C PHE A 443 -3.88 2.01 32.12
N LYS A 444 -2.94 2.60 32.86
CA LYS A 444 -3.22 3.40 34.05
C LYS A 444 -2.98 4.89 33.84
N SER A 445 -2.39 5.26 32.70
CA SER A 445 -2.12 6.64 32.33
C SER A 445 -2.01 6.81 30.80
N MET A 446 -2.26 8.00 30.30
CA MET A 446 -2.07 8.32 28.87
C MET A 446 -0.60 8.22 28.44
N ASN A 447 0.35 8.39 29.34
CA ASN A 447 1.78 8.21 29.02
C ASN A 447 2.10 6.73 28.72
N GLU A 448 1.48 5.79 29.43
CA GLU A 448 1.61 4.35 29.12
C GLU A 448 1.03 4.05 27.73
N VAL A 449 -0.10 4.65 27.38
CA VAL A 449 -0.72 4.51 26.05
C VAL A 449 0.26 4.92 24.94
N ILE A 450 0.84 6.10 25.03
CA ILE A 450 1.76 6.62 24.03
C ILE A 450 2.97 5.67 23.85
N THR A 451 3.51 5.16 24.94
CA THR A 451 4.65 4.25 24.91
C THR A 451 4.29 2.91 24.26
N GLU A 452 3.11 2.37 24.60
CA GLU A 452 2.70 1.06 24.11
C GLU A 452 2.22 1.11 22.65
N LEU A 453 1.57 2.21 22.22
CA LEU A 453 1.11 2.36 20.84
C LEU A 453 2.23 2.21 19.82
N SER A 454 3.41 2.76 20.06
CA SER A 454 4.56 2.58 19.15
C SER A 454 4.92 1.10 18.96
N LYS A 455 4.86 0.31 20.03
CA LYS A 455 5.10 -1.13 19.98
C LYS A 455 3.97 -1.85 19.28
N GLU A 456 2.72 -1.42 19.55
CA GLU A 456 1.54 -2.03 18.99
C GLU A 456 1.43 -1.82 17.48
N TYR A 457 1.68 -0.60 16.98
CA TYR A 457 1.81 -0.34 15.55
C TYR A 457 2.86 -1.24 14.89
N ARG A 458 4.00 -1.45 15.55
CA ARG A 458 5.07 -2.31 15.03
C ARG A 458 4.65 -3.78 14.95
N ARG A 459 3.98 -4.31 15.99
CA ARG A 459 3.48 -5.70 16.00
C ARG A 459 2.43 -5.92 14.93
N GLU A 460 1.54 -4.96 14.78
CA GLU A 460 0.41 -5.04 13.85
C GLU A 460 0.86 -4.90 12.40
N PHE A 461 1.68 -3.89 12.10
CA PHE A 461 2.02 -3.52 10.73
C PHE A 461 3.40 -4.01 10.27
N PHE A 462 4.00 -4.96 10.97
CA PHE A 462 5.24 -5.59 10.50
C PHE A 462 5.00 -6.25 9.14
N ALA A 463 5.85 -5.99 8.17
CA ALA A 463 5.72 -6.39 6.76
C ALA A 463 4.51 -5.77 6.02
N GLU A 464 4.01 -4.60 6.45
CA GLU A 464 2.97 -3.85 5.75
C GLU A 464 3.39 -2.41 5.37
N GLY A 465 4.64 -2.03 5.60
CA GLY A 465 5.20 -0.74 5.18
C GLY A 465 4.66 0.48 5.93
N GLN A 466 4.02 0.33 7.11
CA GLN A 466 3.39 1.45 7.79
C GLN A 466 4.26 2.11 8.87
N MET A 467 5.29 1.41 9.37
CA MET A 467 6.08 1.91 10.49
C MET A 467 6.97 3.11 10.15
N PHE A 468 7.50 3.21 8.94
CA PHE A 468 8.26 4.40 8.53
C PHE A 468 7.40 5.66 8.62
N TYR A 469 6.16 5.61 8.16
CA TYR A 469 5.21 6.73 8.23
C TYR A 469 4.81 7.06 9.67
N TYR A 470 4.67 6.05 10.53
CA TYR A 470 4.44 6.25 11.97
C TYR A 470 5.61 7.01 12.61
N TYR A 471 6.84 6.59 12.36
CA TYR A 471 8.03 7.26 12.88
C TYR A 471 8.17 8.68 12.32
N LYS A 472 7.96 8.87 11.02
CA LYS A 472 8.06 10.18 10.35
C LYS A 472 7.06 11.19 10.90
N ARG A 473 5.77 10.81 11.03
CA ARG A 473 4.75 11.73 11.55
C ARG A 473 4.97 12.13 13.01
N ASN A 474 5.62 11.29 13.78
CA ASN A 474 5.98 11.56 15.17
C ASN A 474 7.40 12.16 15.31
N ASN A 475 8.11 12.38 14.22
CA ASN A 475 9.50 12.82 14.19
C ASN A 475 10.36 12.02 15.19
N THR A 476 10.22 10.70 15.17
CA THR A 476 10.84 9.77 16.12
C THR A 476 12.35 9.75 15.92
N ARG A 477 13.09 10.07 16.96
CA ARG A 477 14.55 10.16 16.89
C ARG A 477 15.26 8.81 16.94
N ASN A 478 14.76 7.89 17.76
CA ASN A 478 15.38 6.58 17.95
C ASN A 478 14.47 5.49 17.40
N LEU A 479 14.88 4.88 16.31
CA LEU A 479 14.15 3.74 15.74
C LEU A 479 14.41 2.49 16.58
N TRP A 480 13.43 1.60 16.63
CA TRP A 480 13.46 0.42 17.49
C TRP A 480 14.68 -0.43 17.16
N SER A 481 15.24 -0.80 16.39
CA SER A 481 16.35 -1.74 16.15
C SER A 481 17.63 -1.07 15.64
N ASN A 482 17.68 0.25 15.69
CA ASN A 482 18.82 1.03 15.20
C ASN A 482 19.26 2.09 16.23
N GLU A 483 19.65 1.61 17.42
CA GLU A 483 20.08 2.49 18.54
C GLU A 483 21.37 3.29 18.22
N SER A 484 22.15 2.83 17.24
CA SER A 484 23.41 3.49 16.85
C SER A 484 23.21 4.72 15.97
N MET A 485 22.03 4.91 15.41
CA MET A 485 21.73 6.00 14.50
C MET A 485 20.52 6.80 15.01
N ALA A 486 20.72 8.07 15.28
CA ALA A 486 19.64 8.98 15.60
C ALA A 486 19.07 9.57 14.32
N MET A 487 17.77 9.41 14.12
CA MET A 487 17.05 10.08 13.06
C MET A 487 16.97 11.58 13.29
N ASP A 488 17.04 12.33 12.25
CA ASP A 488 16.67 13.75 12.20
C ASP A 488 15.65 13.98 11.08
N GLU A 489 15.17 15.21 10.99
CA GLU A 489 14.15 15.56 10.00
C GLU A 489 14.62 15.34 8.55
N GLY A 490 15.91 15.58 8.27
CA GLY A 490 16.49 15.40 6.93
C GLY A 490 16.47 13.94 6.48
N LEU A 491 16.68 13.01 7.41
CA LEU A 491 16.66 11.57 7.11
C LEU A 491 15.25 11.01 6.85
N TYR A 492 14.21 11.75 7.28
CA TYR A 492 12.81 11.42 6.93
C TYR A 492 12.39 11.96 5.56
N ILE A 493 13.18 12.83 4.96
CA ILE A 493 12.91 13.36 3.61
C ILE A 493 13.68 12.48 2.61
N ILE A 494 12.94 11.60 1.96
CA ILE A 494 13.49 10.78 0.88
C ILE A 494 13.82 11.68 -0.31
N PRO A 495 15.01 11.60 -0.92
CA PRO A 495 15.37 12.39 -2.08
C PRO A 495 14.36 12.23 -3.22
N ASN A 496 14.01 13.35 -3.85
CA ASN A 496 13.08 13.37 -4.97
C ASN A 496 13.83 13.01 -6.26
N PRO A 497 13.50 11.89 -6.93
CA PRO A 497 14.19 11.46 -8.15
C PRO A 497 14.20 12.49 -9.28
N ASP A 498 13.15 13.31 -9.41
CA ASP A 498 13.07 14.34 -10.47
C ASP A 498 14.01 15.53 -10.24
N ARG A 499 14.58 15.67 -9.05
CA ARG A 499 15.37 16.86 -8.67
C ARG A 499 16.74 16.55 -8.09
N ASP A 500 16.89 15.42 -7.42
CA ASP A 500 18.01 15.15 -6.53
C ASP A 500 18.96 14.07 -7.11
N PHE A 501 18.60 13.44 -8.23
CA PHE A 501 19.39 12.41 -8.92
C PHE A 501 19.86 12.84 -10.31
#